data_22b54f06a8983ebb0a63e08584cc5482
#
_entry.id   22b54f06a8983ebb0a63e08584cc5482
#
_cell.length_a   1.000
_cell.length_b   1.000
_cell.length_c   1.000
_cell.angle_alpha   90.00
_cell.angle_beta   90.00
_cell.angle_gamma   90.00
#
_symmetry.space_group_name_H-M   'P 1'
#
loop_
_entity.id
_entity.type
_entity.pdbx_description
1 polymer ?
#
loop_
_entity_poly.entity_id
_entity_poly.type
_entity_poly.pdbx_seq_one_letter_code
_entity_poly.pdbx_strand_id
1 'polypeptide(L)'
;MNFKISILAAAAVVMSSAGYAQQQQNFDKVEVHVLPVQGNVYMLVGAGGNITLQAGKDGVLLVDTMYAALNEKVVAAIRTVSKGPIRYIINTHMHADHTDGNEKMAKLGATIAGGNVMQLSDAAVGAAVIAHENVLNRMTAQKPALPFGMLPTDTYFTNKKELFFNGEAIQILYQGNAHTDGDSMVFFRRSDVVSTGDVFTPGNFPIIDLDHGGSFNGLIASLNRIIDLTVPAEKQEGGTYVIPGHGRLCDEADVVEYRDMATIIRDRIQDMVKKGMTLEQVKAAKPTRDYDPLYGSTTGFWTTDKFVEAAYKSLSQSAKK
;
A
#
# COMPACT_ATOMS: atom_id res chain seq x y z
N MET A 1 9.24 63.00 42.03
CA MET A 1 8.19 62.12 41.42
C MET A 1 8.84 61.38 40.26
N ASN A 2 9.42 60.23 40.56
CA ASN A 2 10.20 59.45 39.57
C ASN A 2 9.34 58.30 39.02
N PHE A 3 8.95 58.37 37.77
CA PHE A 3 8.27 57.29 37.05
C PHE A 3 9.32 56.29 36.55
N LYS A 4 9.28 55.06 37.07
CA LYS A 4 10.01 53.92 36.51
C LYS A 4 9.16 53.28 35.38
N ILE A 5 9.66 53.34 34.17
CA ILE A 5 9.11 52.60 33.01
C ILE A 5 9.68 51.20 33.03
N SER A 6 8.84 50.22 33.29
CA SER A 6 9.18 48.79 33.15
C SER A 6 8.99 48.37 31.69
N ILE A 7 10.09 48.01 31.04
CA ILE A 7 10.06 47.45 29.69
C ILE A 7 9.83 45.92 29.86
N LEU A 8 8.63 45.45 29.43
CA LEU A 8 8.37 44.02 29.23
C LEU A 8 9.03 43.56 27.92
N ALA A 9 10.06 42.77 28.04
CA ALA A 9 10.62 42.06 26.89
C ALA A 9 9.73 40.86 26.54
N ALA A 10 9.01 40.94 25.41
CA ALA A 10 8.30 39.81 24.84
C ALA A 10 9.32 38.89 24.14
N ALA A 11 9.58 37.73 24.71
CA ALA A 11 10.36 36.70 24.07
C ALA A 11 9.48 36.04 22.97
N ALA A 12 9.78 36.36 21.72
CA ALA A 12 9.21 35.65 20.56
C ALA A 12 9.84 34.25 20.50
N VAL A 13 9.05 33.23 20.82
CA VAL A 13 9.43 31.83 20.57
C VAL A 13 9.30 31.61 19.06
N VAL A 14 10.43 31.63 18.38
CA VAL A 14 10.52 31.18 16.98
C VAL A 14 10.44 29.66 17.01
N MET A 15 9.26 29.11 16.76
CA MET A 15 9.11 27.69 16.42
C MET A 15 9.77 27.48 15.06
N SER A 16 10.98 26.97 15.05
CA SER A 16 11.61 26.43 13.86
C SER A 16 10.84 25.18 13.47
N SER A 17 9.94 25.29 12.50
CA SER A 17 9.44 24.17 11.75
C SER A 17 10.61 23.57 10.99
N ALA A 18 11.25 22.56 11.58
CA ALA A 18 12.16 21.68 10.87
C ALA A 18 11.30 20.92 9.85
N GLY A 19 11.07 21.54 8.70
CA GLY A 19 10.54 20.86 7.53
C GLY A 19 11.50 19.70 7.24
N TYR A 20 11.03 18.48 7.36
CA TYR A 20 11.71 17.35 6.78
C TYR A 20 11.86 17.67 5.30
N ALA A 21 13.08 17.98 4.86
CA ALA A 21 13.41 18.07 3.45
C ALA A 21 13.20 16.66 2.88
N GLN A 22 12.02 16.41 2.37
CA GLN A 22 11.72 15.27 1.53
C GLN A 22 12.69 15.43 0.35
N GLN A 23 13.68 14.56 0.28
CA GLN A 23 14.64 14.56 -0.81
C GLN A 23 13.81 14.44 -2.08
N GLN A 24 13.75 15.51 -2.87
CA GLN A 24 12.88 15.61 -4.03
C GLN A 24 13.28 14.52 -5.00
N GLN A 25 12.50 13.45 -5.05
CA GLN A 25 12.77 12.30 -5.89
C GLN A 25 12.75 12.77 -7.35
N ASN A 26 13.85 12.56 -8.05
CA ASN A 26 13.94 12.96 -9.46
C ASN A 26 13.20 11.93 -10.34
N PHE A 27 11.94 12.16 -10.57
CA PHE A 27 11.09 11.30 -11.39
C PHE A 27 11.44 11.32 -12.90
N ASP A 28 12.20 12.31 -13.37
CA ASP A 28 12.55 12.41 -14.80
C ASP A 28 13.36 11.21 -15.28
N LYS A 29 14.22 10.67 -14.41
CA LYS A 29 15.09 9.53 -14.70
C LYS A 29 14.45 8.17 -14.39
N VAL A 30 13.27 8.17 -13.77
CA VAL A 30 12.56 6.92 -13.46
C VAL A 30 11.99 6.35 -14.76
N GLU A 31 12.23 5.09 -15.03
CA GLU A 31 11.56 4.32 -16.08
C GLU A 31 10.46 3.46 -15.47
N VAL A 32 9.39 3.24 -16.23
CA VAL A 32 8.33 2.30 -15.84
C VAL A 32 8.44 1.07 -16.73
N HIS A 33 8.78 -0.05 -16.12
CA HIS A 33 8.97 -1.33 -16.78
C HIS A 33 7.72 -2.19 -16.64
N VAL A 34 7.41 -2.97 -17.68
CA VAL A 34 6.30 -3.91 -17.69
C VAL A 34 6.86 -5.33 -17.66
N LEU A 35 6.45 -6.10 -16.66
CA LEU A 35 6.81 -7.51 -16.51
C LEU A 35 5.54 -8.37 -16.69
N PRO A 36 5.49 -9.29 -17.67
CA PRO A 36 4.46 -10.33 -17.70
C PRO A 36 4.57 -11.20 -16.44
N VAL A 37 3.42 -11.49 -15.81
CA VAL A 37 3.38 -12.35 -14.62
C VAL A 37 2.75 -13.69 -14.98
N GLN A 38 1.43 -13.73 -15.11
CA GLN A 38 0.72 -14.96 -15.48
C GLN A 38 -0.62 -14.64 -16.15
N GLY A 39 -0.99 -15.43 -17.16
CA GLY A 39 -2.21 -15.20 -17.92
C GLY A 39 -2.21 -13.84 -18.61
N ASN A 40 -3.15 -12.98 -18.22
CA ASN A 40 -3.27 -11.61 -18.73
C ASN A 40 -2.96 -10.55 -17.65
N VAL A 41 -2.19 -10.95 -16.62
CA VAL A 41 -1.75 -10.09 -15.52
C VAL A 41 -0.28 -9.72 -15.70
N TYR A 42 0.03 -8.47 -15.46
CA TYR A 42 1.35 -7.85 -15.58
C TYR A 42 1.66 -7.05 -14.32
N MET A 43 2.93 -6.88 -14.02
CA MET A 43 3.44 -6.00 -12.97
C MET A 43 4.16 -4.83 -13.61
N LEU A 44 3.80 -3.60 -13.24
CA LEU A 44 4.52 -2.39 -13.61
C LEU A 44 5.39 -1.97 -12.44
N VAL A 45 6.66 -1.74 -12.72
CA VAL A 45 7.69 -1.35 -11.73
C VAL A 45 8.24 0.00 -12.12
N GLY A 46 8.26 0.93 -11.16
CA GLY A 46 8.79 2.28 -11.36
C GLY A 46 9.33 2.86 -10.06
N ALA A 47 8.81 4.01 -9.62
CA ALA A 47 9.03 4.56 -8.29
C ALA A 47 7.70 4.68 -7.55
N GLY A 48 7.74 4.43 -6.24
CA GLY A 48 6.54 4.23 -5.43
C GLY A 48 6.09 2.77 -5.48
N GLY A 49 4.81 2.53 -5.24
CA GLY A 49 4.25 1.19 -5.25
C GLY A 49 4.20 0.55 -6.63
N ASN A 50 4.29 -0.77 -6.69
CA ASN A 50 4.05 -1.52 -7.91
C ASN A 50 2.59 -1.39 -8.35
N ILE A 51 2.34 -1.39 -9.67
CA ILE A 51 0.99 -1.49 -10.20
C ILE A 51 0.77 -2.91 -10.73
N THR A 52 -0.33 -3.54 -10.32
CA THR A 52 -0.80 -4.73 -11.02
C THR A 52 -1.73 -4.31 -12.14
N LEU A 53 -1.44 -4.77 -13.35
CA LEU A 53 -2.23 -4.52 -14.57
C LEU A 53 -2.85 -5.82 -15.04
N GLN A 54 -4.17 -5.85 -15.18
CA GLN A 54 -4.85 -6.89 -15.95
C GLN A 54 -5.36 -6.31 -17.27
N ALA A 55 -5.07 -6.96 -18.39
CA ALA A 55 -5.50 -6.51 -19.72
C ALA A 55 -6.25 -7.60 -20.47
N GLY A 56 -7.35 -7.26 -21.14
CA GLY A 56 -8.12 -8.19 -21.95
C GLY A 56 -9.16 -7.51 -22.84
N LYS A 57 -10.11 -8.29 -23.33
CA LYS A 57 -11.14 -7.81 -24.28
C LYS A 57 -12.07 -6.76 -23.67
N ASP A 58 -12.30 -6.80 -22.36
CA ASP A 58 -13.21 -5.90 -21.68
C ASP A 58 -12.53 -4.56 -21.30
N GLY A 59 -11.19 -4.49 -21.44
CA GLY A 59 -10.37 -3.32 -21.14
C GLY A 59 -9.25 -3.63 -20.16
N VAL A 60 -8.87 -2.61 -19.38
CA VAL A 60 -7.77 -2.62 -18.43
C VAL A 60 -8.32 -2.43 -17.01
N LEU A 61 -7.77 -3.22 -16.07
CA LEU A 61 -7.92 -3.03 -14.63
C LEU A 61 -6.54 -2.78 -14.05
N LEU A 62 -6.45 -1.79 -13.17
CA LEU A 62 -5.23 -1.46 -12.41
C LEU A 62 -5.46 -1.73 -10.92
N VAL A 63 -4.44 -2.25 -10.25
CA VAL A 63 -4.33 -2.19 -8.79
C VAL A 63 -3.23 -1.20 -8.48
N ASP A 64 -3.60 -0.10 -7.85
CA ASP A 64 -2.80 1.10 -7.58
C ASP A 64 -2.38 1.91 -8.82
N THR A 65 -1.74 3.07 -8.62
CA THR A 65 -1.50 4.04 -9.70
C THR A 65 -0.15 4.78 -9.60
N MET A 66 0.71 4.45 -8.65
CA MET A 66 1.99 5.14 -8.37
C MET A 66 1.82 6.64 -8.07
N TYR A 67 2.91 7.39 -8.13
CA TYR A 67 2.92 8.85 -7.99
C TYR A 67 2.40 9.56 -9.24
N ALA A 68 1.70 10.67 -9.07
CA ALA A 68 1.20 11.51 -10.17
C ALA A 68 2.29 11.96 -11.15
N ALA A 69 3.51 12.18 -10.66
CA ALA A 69 4.66 12.56 -11.49
C ALA A 69 5.05 11.50 -12.54
N LEU A 70 4.64 10.26 -12.36
CA LEU A 70 4.90 9.15 -13.29
C LEU A 70 3.74 8.86 -14.26
N ASN A 71 2.63 9.59 -14.17
CA ASN A 71 1.41 9.30 -14.92
C ASN A 71 1.63 9.08 -16.41
N GLU A 72 2.38 9.95 -17.10
CA GLU A 72 2.62 9.80 -18.54
C GLU A 72 3.41 8.53 -18.86
N LYS A 73 4.39 8.19 -18.02
CA LYS A 73 5.21 6.98 -18.16
C LYS A 73 4.40 5.71 -17.89
N VAL A 74 3.53 5.75 -16.86
CA VAL A 74 2.61 4.65 -16.55
C VAL A 74 1.61 4.45 -17.70
N VAL A 75 1.02 5.53 -18.23
CA VAL A 75 0.14 5.45 -19.41
C VAL A 75 0.86 4.85 -20.61
N ALA A 76 2.08 5.31 -20.90
CA ALA A 76 2.87 4.76 -21.99
C ALA A 76 3.12 3.26 -21.80
N ALA A 77 3.49 2.84 -20.59
CA ALA A 77 3.68 1.42 -20.24
C ALA A 77 2.40 0.60 -20.44
N ILE A 78 1.25 1.07 -19.93
CA ILE A 78 -0.06 0.42 -20.14
C ILE A 78 -0.33 0.25 -21.63
N ARG A 79 -0.04 1.27 -22.46
CA ARG A 79 -0.31 1.26 -23.90
C ARG A 79 0.58 0.32 -24.70
N THR A 80 1.68 -0.19 -24.14
CA THR A 80 2.45 -1.30 -24.73
C THR A 80 1.72 -2.64 -24.61
N VAL A 81 0.89 -2.80 -23.57
CA VAL A 81 0.13 -4.04 -23.29
C VAL A 81 -1.27 -3.99 -23.91
N SER A 82 -1.99 -2.87 -23.75
CA SER A 82 -3.37 -2.75 -24.18
C SER A 82 -3.72 -1.34 -24.67
N LYS A 83 -4.49 -1.29 -25.76
CA LYS A 83 -5.12 -0.05 -26.27
C LYS A 83 -6.54 0.14 -25.71
N GLY A 84 -7.05 -0.84 -24.97
CA GLY A 84 -8.37 -0.78 -24.35
C GLY A 84 -8.48 0.32 -23.29
N PRO A 85 -9.72 0.74 -22.96
CA PRO A 85 -9.94 1.73 -21.90
C PRO A 85 -9.63 1.15 -20.53
N ILE A 86 -9.13 1.98 -19.61
CA ILE A 86 -9.07 1.65 -18.19
C ILE A 86 -10.52 1.62 -17.68
N ARG A 87 -10.95 0.51 -17.08
CA ARG A 87 -12.31 0.33 -16.57
C ARG A 87 -12.38 0.43 -15.07
N TYR A 88 -11.38 -0.13 -14.42
CA TYR A 88 -11.29 -0.20 -12.96
C TYR A 88 -9.89 0.19 -12.48
N ILE A 89 -9.86 0.90 -11.39
CA ILE A 89 -8.70 1.15 -10.54
C ILE A 89 -9.07 0.63 -9.16
N ILE A 90 -8.26 -0.23 -8.57
CA ILE A 90 -8.45 -0.71 -7.21
C ILE A 90 -7.31 -0.15 -6.37
N ASN A 91 -7.60 0.66 -5.35
CA ASN A 91 -6.57 1.09 -4.42
C ASN A 91 -6.45 0.11 -3.27
N THR A 92 -5.22 -0.36 -3.05
CA THR A 92 -4.92 -1.26 -1.93
C THR A 92 -5.03 -0.55 -0.59
N HIS A 93 -4.50 0.68 -0.50
CA HIS A 93 -4.55 1.53 0.69
C HIS A 93 -4.40 3.03 0.31
N MET A 94 -4.26 3.92 1.29
CA MET A 94 -4.40 5.37 1.10
C MET A 94 -3.11 6.14 0.80
N HIS A 95 -1.94 5.51 0.82
CA HIS A 95 -0.68 6.22 0.63
C HIS A 95 -0.51 6.76 -0.79
N ALA A 96 0.19 7.91 -0.88
CA ALA A 96 0.30 8.69 -2.10
C ALA A 96 1.00 7.94 -3.24
N ASP A 97 2.00 7.14 -2.93
CA ASP A 97 2.73 6.32 -3.92
C ASP A 97 1.91 5.14 -4.48
N HIS A 98 0.67 4.98 -4.02
CA HIS A 98 -0.33 4.04 -4.52
C HIS A 98 -1.54 4.72 -5.14
N THR A 99 -1.83 5.99 -4.78
CA THR A 99 -3.09 6.66 -5.13
C THR A 99 -2.95 7.96 -5.91
N ASP A 100 -1.77 8.59 -5.95
CA ASP A 100 -1.60 9.91 -6.58
C ASP A 100 -1.91 9.91 -8.09
N GLY A 101 -1.73 8.78 -8.76
CA GLY A 101 -2.08 8.63 -10.17
C GLY A 101 -3.57 8.51 -10.48
N ASN A 102 -4.43 8.34 -9.46
CA ASN A 102 -5.86 8.05 -9.62
C ASN A 102 -6.56 9.00 -10.58
N GLU A 103 -6.42 10.31 -10.37
CA GLU A 103 -7.16 11.32 -11.16
C GLU A 103 -6.87 11.21 -12.65
N LYS A 104 -5.60 11.09 -13.02
CA LYS A 104 -5.18 10.98 -14.43
C LYS A 104 -5.64 9.66 -15.02
N MET A 105 -5.42 8.55 -14.32
CA MET A 105 -5.78 7.21 -14.81
C MET A 105 -7.29 7.07 -14.95
N ALA A 106 -8.07 7.58 -13.99
CA ALA A 106 -9.52 7.57 -14.05
C ALA A 106 -10.04 8.38 -15.24
N LYS A 107 -9.53 9.60 -15.45
CA LYS A 107 -9.92 10.47 -16.59
C LYS A 107 -9.62 9.86 -17.96
N LEU A 108 -8.59 9.04 -18.08
CA LEU A 108 -8.22 8.33 -19.31
C LEU A 108 -9.03 7.04 -19.53
N GLY A 109 -9.81 6.67 -18.52
CA GLY A 109 -10.63 5.49 -18.54
C GLY A 109 -12.08 5.76 -18.97
N ALA A 110 -12.88 4.73 -18.88
CA ALA A 110 -14.33 4.80 -19.12
C ALA A 110 -15.03 3.75 -18.27
N THR A 111 -16.01 4.17 -17.48
CA THR A 111 -16.84 3.26 -16.68
C THR A 111 -17.58 2.27 -17.62
N ILE A 112 -17.81 1.07 -17.14
CA ILE A 112 -18.77 0.16 -17.80
C ILE A 112 -20.16 0.66 -17.43
N ALA A 113 -20.78 1.44 -18.33
CA ALA A 113 -22.16 1.83 -18.17
C ALA A 113 -23.04 0.58 -18.30
N GLY A 114 -23.53 0.08 -17.18
CA GLY A 114 -24.55 -0.98 -17.18
C GLY A 114 -25.91 -0.40 -17.51
N GLY A 115 -26.57 -0.90 -18.54
CA GLY A 115 -27.97 -0.66 -18.80
C GLY A 115 -28.32 0.00 -20.13
N ASN A 116 -29.55 -0.26 -20.58
CA ASN A 116 -30.16 0.16 -21.83
C ASN A 116 -30.44 1.68 -21.94
N VAL A 117 -29.66 2.53 -21.31
CA VAL A 117 -29.86 3.98 -21.40
C VAL A 117 -29.00 4.52 -22.53
N MET A 118 -29.53 4.45 -23.72
CA MET A 118 -28.89 4.77 -24.99
C MET A 118 -28.45 6.24 -25.18
N GLN A 119 -28.49 7.09 -24.18
CA GLN A 119 -28.15 8.51 -24.27
C GLN A 119 -27.32 9.09 -23.11
N LEU A 120 -26.75 8.23 -22.25
CA LEU A 120 -25.83 8.66 -21.20
C LEU A 120 -24.37 8.44 -21.60
N SER A 121 -24.02 8.62 -22.87
CA SER A 121 -22.63 8.57 -23.35
C SER A 121 -21.72 9.58 -22.65
N ASP A 122 -22.29 10.69 -22.16
CA ASP A 122 -21.54 11.71 -21.43
C ASP A 122 -21.46 11.49 -19.90
N ALA A 123 -22.20 10.52 -19.38
CA ALA A 123 -22.18 10.17 -17.96
C ALA A 123 -21.10 9.13 -17.60
N ALA A 124 -20.45 8.52 -18.57
CA ALA A 124 -19.38 7.57 -18.39
C ALA A 124 -18.04 8.28 -18.20
N VAL A 125 -17.95 9.17 -17.22
CA VAL A 125 -16.76 9.98 -17.00
C VAL A 125 -15.76 9.19 -16.15
N GLY A 126 -14.83 8.50 -16.83
CA GLY A 126 -13.65 7.91 -16.21
C GLY A 126 -13.82 6.46 -15.75
N ALA A 127 -12.71 5.87 -15.31
CA ALA A 127 -12.71 4.55 -14.67
C ALA A 127 -13.28 4.65 -13.25
N ALA A 128 -13.92 3.56 -12.79
CA ALA A 128 -14.31 3.46 -11.39
C ALA A 128 -13.06 3.24 -10.52
N VAL A 129 -12.93 4.03 -9.45
CA VAL A 129 -11.88 3.88 -8.43
C VAL A 129 -12.49 3.16 -7.24
N ILE A 130 -12.08 1.91 -7.02
CA ILE A 130 -12.61 1.01 -6.01
C ILE A 130 -11.64 0.98 -4.82
N ALA A 131 -12.16 1.10 -3.60
CA ALA A 131 -11.38 0.93 -2.38
C ALA A 131 -12.26 0.53 -1.19
N HIS A 132 -11.64 0.06 -0.10
CA HIS A 132 -12.36 -0.05 1.17
C HIS A 132 -12.74 1.34 1.68
N GLU A 133 -13.89 1.48 2.38
CA GLU A 133 -14.38 2.78 2.88
C GLU A 133 -13.36 3.51 3.76
N ASN A 134 -12.51 2.77 4.51
CA ASN A 134 -11.47 3.35 5.33
C ASN A 134 -10.43 4.12 4.49
N VAL A 135 -10.13 3.66 3.28
CA VAL A 135 -9.25 4.41 2.34
C VAL A 135 -9.87 5.77 2.02
N LEU A 136 -11.15 5.80 1.65
CA LEU A 136 -11.87 7.06 1.39
C LEU A 136 -11.87 7.95 2.62
N ASN A 137 -12.16 7.42 3.80
CA ASN A 137 -12.18 8.16 5.06
C ASN A 137 -10.82 8.79 5.37
N ARG A 138 -9.72 8.04 5.16
CA ARG A 138 -8.35 8.55 5.36
C ARG A 138 -7.97 9.59 4.32
N MET A 139 -8.28 9.38 3.06
CA MET A 139 -7.99 10.34 1.98
C MET A 139 -8.77 11.65 2.15
N THR A 140 -10.03 11.61 2.53
CA THR A 140 -10.84 12.82 2.75
C THR A 140 -10.45 13.60 4.00
N ALA A 141 -9.83 12.95 4.98
CA ALA A 141 -9.33 13.61 6.19
C ALA A 141 -8.01 14.37 5.99
N GLN A 142 -7.32 14.18 4.86
CA GLN A 142 -6.01 14.82 4.59
C GLN A 142 -6.10 16.35 4.53
N LYS A 143 -5.01 17.00 4.91
CA LYS A 143 -4.85 18.45 4.86
C LYS A 143 -3.55 18.82 4.12
N PRO A 144 -3.56 19.62 3.04
CA PRO A 144 -4.76 20.15 2.37
C PRO A 144 -5.65 19.07 1.77
N ALA A 145 -6.92 19.37 1.54
CA ALA A 145 -7.88 18.44 0.97
C ALA A 145 -7.43 17.98 -0.43
N LEU A 146 -7.53 16.67 -0.68
CA LEU A 146 -7.24 16.10 -1.99
C LEU A 146 -8.29 16.51 -3.03
N PRO A 147 -7.90 16.65 -4.32
CA PRO A 147 -8.85 16.84 -5.41
C PRO A 147 -9.86 15.68 -5.47
N PHE A 148 -11.12 15.99 -5.78
CA PHE A 148 -12.18 14.96 -5.87
C PHE A 148 -11.83 13.82 -6.83
N GLY A 149 -11.17 14.13 -7.95
CA GLY A 149 -10.75 13.13 -8.94
C GLY A 149 -9.73 12.09 -8.46
N MET A 150 -9.09 12.33 -7.31
CA MET A 150 -8.17 11.37 -6.68
C MET A 150 -8.90 10.36 -5.77
N LEU A 151 -10.13 10.69 -5.35
CA LEU A 151 -10.83 9.91 -4.33
C LEU A 151 -11.49 8.65 -4.93
N PRO A 152 -11.60 7.57 -4.14
CA PRO A 152 -12.41 6.41 -4.51
C PRO A 152 -13.87 6.81 -4.83
N THR A 153 -14.40 6.28 -5.92
CA THR A 153 -15.77 6.53 -6.40
C THR A 153 -16.71 5.33 -6.21
N ASP A 154 -16.15 4.16 -5.89
CA ASP A 154 -16.90 2.93 -5.60
C ASP A 154 -16.28 2.27 -4.36
N THR A 155 -16.87 2.50 -3.19
CA THR A 155 -16.36 1.96 -1.94
C THR A 155 -17.12 0.71 -1.50
N TYR A 156 -16.42 -0.16 -0.75
CA TYR A 156 -17.01 -1.29 -0.05
C TYR A 156 -16.61 -1.29 1.42
N PHE A 157 -17.43 -1.91 2.27
CA PHE A 157 -17.28 -1.93 3.74
C PHE A 157 -17.38 -3.35 4.33
N THR A 158 -17.41 -4.35 3.48
CA THR A 158 -17.45 -5.77 3.85
C THR A 158 -16.07 -6.39 3.80
N ASN A 159 -15.93 -7.63 4.26
CA ASN A 159 -14.64 -8.33 4.21
C ASN A 159 -14.12 -8.60 2.79
N LYS A 160 -14.99 -8.49 1.77
CA LYS A 160 -14.62 -8.67 0.37
C LYS A 160 -15.58 -7.95 -0.58
N LYS A 161 -15.05 -7.62 -1.77
CA LYS A 161 -15.83 -7.27 -2.97
C LYS A 161 -15.37 -8.16 -4.12
N GLU A 162 -16.27 -8.53 -5.02
CA GLU A 162 -15.94 -9.39 -6.15
C GLU A 162 -16.34 -8.71 -7.47
N LEU A 163 -15.50 -8.91 -8.48
CA LEU A 163 -15.72 -8.49 -9.86
C LEU A 163 -15.57 -9.70 -10.77
N PHE A 164 -16.26 -9.64 -11.91
CA PHE A 164 -15.95 -10.54 -13.04
C PHE A 164 -15.50 -9.68 -14.21
N PHE A 165 -14.25 -9.83 -14.64
CA PHE A 165 -13.64 -8.98 -15.64
C PHE A 165 -12.59 -9.72 -16.45
N ASN A 166 -12.52 -9.48 -17.76
CA ASN A 166 -11.62 -10.17 -18.69
C ASN A 166 -11.67 -11.70 -18.59
N GLY A 167 -12.86 -12.24 -18.28
CA GLY A 167 -13.11 -13.67 -18.23
C GLY A 167 -12.66 -14.37 -16.96
N GLU A 168 -12.39 -13.63 -15.88
CA GLU A 168 -12.09 -14.24 -14.57
C GLU A 168 -12.76 -13.52 -13.40
N ALA A 169 -12.91 -14.26 -12.31
CA ALA A 169 -13.35 -13.71 -11.05
C ALA A 169 -12.14 -13.05 -10.34
N ILE A 170 -12.34 -11.81 -9.88
CA ILE A 170 -11.36 -11.01 -9.17
C ILE A 170 -11.91 -10.74 -7.79
N GLN A 171 -11.19 -11.11 -6.74
CA GLN A 171 -11.58 -10.91 -5.35
C GLN A 171 -10.75 -9.79 -4.73
N ILE A 172 -11.42 -8.76 -4.22
CA ILE A 172 -10.83 -7.68 -3.45
C ILE A 172 -11.08 -8.03 -1.98
N LEU A 173 -10.03 -8.30 -1.23
CA LEU A 173 -10.09 -8.89 0.10
C LEU A 173 -9.57 -7.89 1.13
N TYR A 174 -10.46 -7.38 1.98
CA TYR A 174 -10.10 -6.45 3.05
C TYR A 174 -9.15 -7.12 4.07
N GLN A 175 -8.11 -6.38 4.47
CA GLN A 175 -7.13 -6.77 5.47
C GLN A 175 -7.22 -5.80 6.65
N GLY A 176 -7.99 -6.18 7.66
CA GLY A 176 -8.21 -5.31 8.81
C GLY A 176 -6.94 -5.01 9.60
N ASN A 177 -6.59 -3.73 9.73
CA ASN A 177 -5.52 -3.24 10.60
C ASN A 177 -4.15 -3.92 10.38
N ALA A 178 -3.71 -4.06 9.14
CA ALA A 178 -2.41 -4.61 8.78
C ALA A 178 -1.34 -3.51 8.65
N HIS A 179 -1.00 -3.08 7.43
CA HIS A 179 -0.14 -1.93 7.18
C HIS A 179 -0.86 -0.62 7.56
N THR A 180 -2.13 -0.48 7.13
CA THR A 180 -3.10 0.54 7.54
C THR A 180 -4.41 -0.12 7.99
N ASP A 181 -5.45 0.66 8.28
CA ASP A 181 -6.80 0.15 8.53
C ASP A 181 -7.66 0.01 7.27
N GLY A 182 -7.13 0.40 6.11
CA GLY A 182 -7.83 0.37 4.83
C GLY A 182 -7.33 -0.70 3.85
N ASP A 183 -6.37 -1.52 4.23
CA ASP A 183 -5.67 -2.41 3.32
C ASP A 183 -6.58 -3.41 2.61
N SER A 184 -6.31 -3.62 1.33
CA SER A 184 -6.97 -4.60 0.49
C SER A 184 -5.96 -5.38 -0.34
N MET A 185 -6.14 -6.68 -0.47
CA MET A 185 -5.43 -7.52 -1.44
C MET A 185 -6.35 -7.85 -2.61
N VAL A 186 -5.79 -8.08 -3.79
CA VAL A 186 -6.56 -8.41 -4.99
C VAL A 186 -6.09 -9.75 -5.54
N PHE A 187 -7.00 -10.72 -5.60
CA PHE A 187 -6.74 -12.07 -6.10
C PHE A 187 -7.40 -12.29 -7.46
N PHE A 188 -6.58 -12.50 -8.48
CA PHE A 188 -6.96 -12.86 -9.85
C PHE A 188 -7.03 -14.39 -9.94
N ARG A 189 -8.24 -14.93 -9.81
CA ARG A 189 -8.43 -16.36 -9.51
C ARG A 189 -8.03 -17.31 -10.62
N ARG A 190 -8.23 -16.96 -11.89
CA ARG A 190 -7.83 -17.81 -13.02
C ARG A 190 -6.37 -17.61 -13.38
N SER A 191 -5.91 -16.38 -13.33
CA SER A 191 -4.51 -16.03 -13.58
C SER A 191 -3.61 -16.45 -12.42
N ASP A 192 -4.20 -16.80 -11.26
CA ASP A 192 -3.52 -17.23 -10.05
C ASP A 192 -2.42 -16.27 -9.60
N VAL A 193 -2.81 -15.00 -9.43
CA VAL A 193 -1.93 -13.90 -9.02
C VAL A 193 -2.59 -13.14 -7.87
N VAL A 194 -1.82 -12.86 -6.82
CA VAL A 194 -2.24 -12.03 -5.68
C VAL A 194 -1.44 -10.72 -5.69
N SER A 195 -2.14 -9.59 -5.72
CA SER A 195 -1.56 -8.25 -5.49
C SER A 195 -1.82 -7.85 -4.04
N THR A 196 -0.78 -7.53 -3.28
CA THR A 196 -0.89 -7.43 -1.81
C THR A 196 -0.88 -6.01 -1.28
N GLY A 197 -0.53 -5.00 -2.10
CA GLY A 197 -0.16 -3.69 -1.54
C GLY A 197 0.93 -3.85 -0.47
N ASP A 198 1.00 -2.92 0.46
CA ASP A 198 2.06 -2.85 1.46
C ASP A 198 1.90 -3.80 2.66
N VAL A 199 0.91 -4.69 2.61
CA VAL A 199 0.85 -5.83 3.52
C VAL A 199 2.10 -6.72 3.38
N PHE A 200 2.68 -6.78 2.17
CA PHE A 200 3.89 -7.51 1.89
C PHE A 200 4.87 -6.65 1.05
N THR A 201 6.05 -6.39 1.60
CA THR A 201 7.12 -5.57 0.99
C THR A 201 8.48 -6.24 1.19
N PRO A 202 8.83 -7.23 0.34
CA PRO A 202 10.04 -8.03 0.51
C PRO A 202 11.30 -7.18 0.37
N GLY A 203 12.13 -7.02 1.25
CA GLY A 203 13.37 -6.22 1.21
C GLY A 203 13.43 -5.12 2.26
N ASN A 204 12.34 -4.93 3.01
CA ASN A 204 12.30 -4.07 4.18
C ASN A 204 11.60 -4.78 5.33
N PHE A 205 11.90 -4.39 6.58
CA PHE A 205 11.03 -4.77 7.68
C PHE A 205 9.60 -4.24 7.44
N PRO A 206 8.57 -4.96 7.95
CA PRO A 206 7.18 -4.56 7.79
C PRO A 206 6.94 -3.09 8.16
N ILE A 207 6.30 -2.34 7.28
CA ILE A 207 5.88 -0.97 7.56
C ILE A 207 4.53 -1.02 8.27
N ILE A 208 4.46 -0.49 9.49
CA ILE A 208 3.27 -0.48 10.32
C ILE A 208 2.89 0.98 10.55
N ASP A 209 1.88 1.45 9.82
CA ASP A 209 1.39 2.82 9.96
C ASP A 209 0.38 2.91 11.12
N LEU A 210 0.91 3.12 12.32
CA LEU A 210 0.10 3.21 13.54
C LEU A 210 -0.87 4.40 13.52
N ASP A 211 -0.50 5.49 12.87
CA ASP A 211 -1.30 6.72 12.82
C ASP A 211 -2.55 6.52 11.95
N HIS A 212 -2.48 5.59 10.99
CA HIS A 212 -3.59 5.20 10.15
C HIS A 212 -4.11 3.79 10.45
N GLY A 213 -3.95 3.34 11.69
CA GLY A 213 -4.61 2.15 12.23
C GLY A 213 -3.94 0.82 11.90
N GLY A 214 -2.72 0.83 11.38
CA GLY A 214 -1.93 -0.38 11.19
C GLY A 214 -1.59 -1.09 12.49
N SER A 215 -1.32 -2.38 12.44
CA SER A 215 -0.92 -3.17 13.60
C SER A 215 -0.02 -4.35 13.22
N PHE A 216 0.93 -4.68 14.09
CA PHE A 216 1.85 -5.77 13.80
C PHE A 216 1.15 -7.14 13.80
N ASN A 217 0.19 -7.37 14.69
CA ASN A 217 -0.58 -8.60 14.70
C ASN A 217 -1.51 -8.72 13.47
N GLY A 218 -2.13 -7.62 13.05
CA GLY A 218 -2.95 -7.58 11.85
C GLY A 218 -2.14 -7.84 10.58
N LEU A 219 -0.93 -7.29 10.50
CA LEU A 219 -0.03 -7.54 9.39
C LEU A 219 0.36 -9.03 9.30
N ILE A 220 0.73 -9.68 10.42
CA ILE A 220 1.02 -11.12 10.44
C ILE A 220 -0.21 -11.95 10.08
N ALA A 221 -1.41 -11.56 10.56
CA ALA A 221 -2.64 -12.23 10.16
C ALA A 221 -2.90 -12.14 8.64
N SER A 222 -2.60 -10.97 8.05
CA SER A 222 -2.74 -10.76 6.61
C SER A 222 -1.69 -11.54 5.80
N LEU A 223 -0.45 -11.65 6.28
CA LEU A 223 0.57 -12.52 5.67
C LEU A 223 0.14 -14.01 5.69
N ASN A 224 -0.42 -14.49 6.79
CA ASN A 224 -0.99 -15.85 6.85
C ASN A 224 -2.12 -16.01 5.82
N ARG A 225 -2.97 -14.99 5.65
CA ARG A 225 -4.03 -15.04 4.65
C ARG A 225 -3.51 -15.07 3.22
N ILE A 226 -2.37 -14.42 2.91
CA ILE A 226 -1.72 -14.58 1.60
C ILE A 226 -1.33 -16.04 1.41
N ILE A 227 -0.68 -16.66 2.40
CA ILE A 227 -0.26 -18.09 2.35
C ILE A 227 -1.47 -19.02 2.18
N ASP A 228 -2.60 -18.74 2.85
CA ASP A 228 -3.83 -19.54 2.70
C ASP A 228 -4.46 -19.41 1.29
N LEU A 229 -4.16 -18.34 0.55
CA LEU A 229 -4.67 -18.11 -0.81
C LEU A 229 -3.73 -18.66 -1.88
N THR A 230 -2.46 -18.80 -1.57
CA THR A 230 -1.42 -19.17 -2.53
C THR A 230 -1.22 -20.68 -2.59
N VAL A 231 -0.73 -21.14 -3.73
CA VAL A 231 -0.33 -22.53 -3.96
C VAL A 231 1.16 -22.53 -4.29
N PRO A 232 1.98 -23.28 -3.54
CA PRO A 232 3.41 -23.30 -3.79
C PRO A 232 3.76 -23.93 -5.15
N ALA A 233 4.87 -23.50 -5.74
CA ALA A 233 5.30 -23.87 -7.08
C ALA A 233 5.43 -25.40 -7.28
N GLU A 234 5.82 -26.15 -6.24
CA GLU A 234 5.93 -27.62 -6.29
C GLU A 234 4.58 -28.35 -6.27
N LYS A 235 3.48 -27.66 -5.98
CA LYS A 235 2.13 -28.26 -5.95
C LYS A 235 1.37 -28.11 -7.27
N GLN A 236 1.70 -27.08 -8.05
CA GLN A 236 1.15 -26.87 -9.38
C GLN A 236 2.16 -26.14 -10.26
N GLU A 237 2.00 -26.23 -11.58
CA GLU A 237 2.88 -25.56 -12.55
C GLU A 237 2.90 -24.06 -12.32
N GLY A 238 4.09 -23.53 -11.93
CA GLY A 238 4.34 -22.13 -11.67
C GLY A 238 3.91 -21.61 -10.28
N GLY A 239 3.02 -22.30 -9.58
CA GLY A 239 2.45 -21.81 -8.32
C GLY A 239 1.66 -20.52 -8.44
N THR A 240 1.25 -19.94 -7.31
CA THR A 240 0.63 -18.61 -7.28
C THR A 240 1.70 -17.53 -7.24
N TYR A 241 1.63 -16.57 -8.16
CA TYR A 241 2.51 -15.39 -8.11
C TYR A 241 1.98 -14.33 -7.17
N VAL A 242 2.89 -13.69 -6.45
CA VAL A 242 2.59 -12.62 -5.50
C VAL A 242 3.26 -11.31 -5.95
N ILE A 243 2.44 -10.30 -6.25
CA ILE A 243 2.90 -8.94 -6.57
C ILE A 243 2.85 -8.14 -5.28
N PRO A 244 4.02 -7.81 -4.68
CA PRO A 244 4.09 -7.01 -3.46
C PRO A 244 3.80 -5.53 -3.74
N GLY A 245 3.52 -4.75 -2.68
CA GLY A 245 3.40 -3.31 -2.81
C GLY A 245 4.69 -2.67 -3.34
N HIS A 246 5.83 -3.15 -2.88
CA HIS A 246 7.16 -2.71 -3.34
C HIS A 246 8.08 -3.92 -3.54
N GLY A 247 9.02 -3.79 -4.48
CA GLY A 247 10.04 -4.79 -4.71
C GLY A 247 9.77 -5.71 -5.90
N ARG A 248 10.39 -6.87 -5.90
CA ARG A 248 10.34 -7.83 -6.99
C ARG A 248 9.08 -8.68 -6.98
N LEU A 249 8.79 -9.33 -8.10
CA LEU A 249 7.81 -10.41 -8.17
C LEU A 249 8.22 -11.56 -7.23
N CYS A 250 7.26 -12.10 -6.51
CA CYS A 250 7.43 -13.10 -5.47
C CYS A 250 6.49 -14.30 -5.67
N ASP A 251 6.65 -15.29 -4.81
CA ASP A 251 5.81 -16.46 -4.69
C ASP A 251 5.43 -16.76 -3.22
N GLU A 252 4.79 -17.89 -2.95
CA GLU A 252 4.42 -18.28 -1.60
C GLU A 252 5.63 -18.44 -0.67
N ALA A 253 6.73 -19.01 -1.16
CA ALA A 253 7.92 -19.24 -0.32
C ALA A 253 8.50 -17.94 0.22
N ASP A 254 8.52 -16.88 -0.60
CA ASP A 254 8.93 -15.54 -0.18
C ASP A 254 8.03 -14.98 0.94
N VAL A 255 6.72 -15.21 0.82
CA VAL A 255 5.74 -14.75 1.84
C VAL A 255 5.90 -15.53 3.14
N VAL A 256 6.15 -16.85 3.05
CA VAL A 256 6.40 -17.71 4.22
C VAL A 256 7.65 -17.25 4.97
N GLU A 257 8.76 -17.02 4.26
CA GLU A 257 10.01 -16.52 4.87
C GLU A 257 9.79 -15.18 5.56
N TYR A 258 9.12 -14.26 4.91
CA TYR A 258 8.82 -12.93 5.45
C TYR A 258 7.89 -13.00 6.68
N ARG A 259 6.84 -13.83 6.62
CA ARG A 259 5.93 -14.06 7.73
C ARG A 259 6.63 -14.66 8.95
N ASP A 260 7.53 -15.63 8.72
CA ASP A 260 8.29 -16.28 9.79
C ASP A 260 9.24 -15.30 10.46
N MET A 261 9.98 -14.49 9.69
CA MET A 261 10.78 -13.38 10.20
C MET A 261 9.94 -12.42 11.06
N ALA A 262 8.81 -11.95 10.53
CA ALA A 262 7.93 -11.02 11.25
C ALA A 262 7.38 -11.65 12.55
N THR A 263 7.01 -12.93 12.52
CA THR A 263 6.49 -13.66 13.68
C THR A 263 7.56 -13.79 14.77
N ILE A 264 8.78 -14.17 14.40
CA ILE A 264 9.89 -14.31 15.36
C ILE A 264 10.21 -12.97 16.03
N ILE A 265 10.28 -11.89 15.25
CA ILE A 265 10.54 -10.56 15.81
C ILE A 265 9.37 -10.10 16.70
N ARG A 266 8.12 -10.33 16.27
CA ARG A 266 6.94 -10.05 17.07
C ARG A 266 7.00 -10.75 18.43
N ASP A 267 7.32 -12.03 18.46
CA ASP A 267 7.34 -12.83 19.68
C ASP A 267 8.46 -12.36 20.62
N ARG A 268 9.64 -12.02 20.10
CA ARG A 268 10.73 -11.42 20.86
C ARG A 268 10.33 -10.10 21.52
N ILE A 269 9.77 -9.17 20.73
CA ILE A 269 9.34 -7.86 21.24
C ILE A 269 8.18 -8.02 22.23
N GLN A 270 7.24 -8.90 21.96
CA GLN A 270 6.10 -9.15 22.84
C GLN A 270 6.53 -9.73 24.21
N ASP A 271 7.51 -10.62 24.22
CA ASP A 271 8.10 -11.12 25.48
C ASP A 271 8.77 -10.00 26.28
N MET A 272 9.51 -9.11 25.61
CA MET A 272 10.13 -7.94 26.24
C MET A 272 9.07 -6.97 26.80
N VAL A 273 7.99 -6.72 26.06
CA VAL A 273 6.85 -5.91 26.53
C VAL A 273 6.21 -6.54 27.78
N LYS A 274 5.95 -7.85 27.77
CA LYS A 274 5.42 -8.58 28.94
C LYS A 274 6.32 -8.51 30.17
N LYS A 275 7.64 -8.44 29.98
CA LYS A 275 8.63 -8.24 31.04
C LYS A 275 8.74 -6.78 31.50
N GLY A 276 7.93 -5.86 30.94
CA GLY A 276 7.93 -4.46 31.31
C GLY A 276 9.13 -3.65 30.82
N MET A 277 9.86 -4.13 29.82
CA MET A 277 10.99 -3.40 29.24
C MET A 277 10.52 -2.13 28.54
N THR A 278 11.28 -1.06 28.72
CA THR A 278 11.04 0.22 28.01
C THR A 278 11.44 0.11 26.54
N LEU A 279 10.94 1.01 25.70
CA LEU A 279 11.33 1.07 24.29
C LEU A 279 12.85 1.12 24.09
N GLU A 280 13.55 1.92 24.90
CA GLU A 280 15.00 2.05 24.81
C GLU A 280 15.71 0.73 25.15
N GLN A 281 15.20 -0.01 26.14
CA GLN A 281 15.72 -1.34 26.48
C GLN A 281 15.47 -2.35 25.37
N VAL A 282 14.30 -2.30 24.72
CA VAL A 282 13.97 -3.17 23.57
C VAL A 282 14.88 -2.86 22.38
N LYS A 283 15.07 -1.58 22.04
CA LYS A 283 16.02 -1.17 20.98
C LYS A 283 17.44 -1.64 21.28
N ALA A 284 17.90 -1.48 22.52
CA ALA A 284 19.23 -1.94 22.95
C ALA A 284 19.41 -3.47 22.87
N ALA A 285 18.33 -4.23 23.06
CA ALA A 285 18.34 -5.68 22.97
C ALA A 285 18.43 -6.19 21.52
N LYS A 286 18.23 -5.32 20.51
CA LYS A 286 18.34 -5.63 19.06
C LYS A 286 17.53 -6.87 18.65
N PRO A 287 16.19 -6.88 18.82
CA PRO A 287 15.36 -8.06 18.54
C PRO A 287 15.37 -8.50 17.06
N THR A 288 15.82 -7.63 16.15
CA THR A 288 15.88 -7.81 14.71
C THR A 288 17.22 -8.30 14.18
N ARG A 289 18.26 -8.38 15.04
CA ARG A 289 19.68 -8.51 14.66
C ARG A 289 19.95 -9.57 13.59
N ASP A 290 19.29 -10.73 13.67
CA ASP A 290 19.53 -11.85 12.74
C ASP A 290 19.02 -11.53 11.32
N TYR A 291 18.10 -10.59 11.21
CA TYR A 291 17.42 -10.19 9.98
C TYR A 291 17.86 -8.84 9.42
N ASP A 292 18.62 -8.06 10.21
CA ASP A 292 19.12 -6.73 9.80
C ASP A 292 19.88 -6.75 8.46
N PRO A 293 20.70 -7.77 8.13
CA PRO A 293 21.41 -7.82 6.85
C PRO A 293 20.51 -7.89 5.62
N LEU A 294 19.30 -8.44 5.76
CA LEU A 294 18.35 -8.65 4.65
C LEU A 294 17.28 -7.55 4.59
N TYR A 295 16.77 -7.12 5.74
CA TYR A 295 15.60 -6.24 5.84
C TYR A 295 15.89 -4.92 6.54
N GLY A 296 17.04 -4.78 7.19
CA GLY A 296 17.37 -3.61 8.00
C GLY A 296 17.89 -2.42 7.21
N SER A 297 17.63 -1.22 7.72
CA SER A 297 18.23 0.02 7.24
C SER A 297 18.56 0.95 8.39
N THR A 298 19.69 1.66 8.28
CA THR A 298 20.06 2.72 9.21
C THR A 298 19.71 4.11 8.68
N THR A 299 19.25 4.20 7.42
CA THR A 299 18.96 5.47 6.74
C THR A 299 17.61 5.41 6.05
N GLY A 300 17.15 6.54 5.54
CA GLY A 300 15.89 6.62 4.81
C GLY A 300 14.67 6.81 5.72
N PHE A 301 13.51 6.68 5.10
CA PHE A 301 12.24 6.96 5.78
C PHE A 301 11.86 5.86 6.80
N TRP A 302 12.19 4.56 6.52
CA TRP A 302 11.88 3.41 7.37
C TRP A 302 13.15 2.71 7.81
N THR A 303 13.65 3.05 9.00
CA THR A 303 14.84 2.43 9.57
C THR A 303 14.48 1.25 10.48
N THR A 304 15.45 0.38 10.78
CA THR A 304 15.31 -0.70 11.77
C THR A 304 14.78 -0.18 13.11
N ASP A 305 15.30 0.96 13.59
CA ASP A 305 14.86 1.58 14.83
C ASP A 305 13.39 2.03 14.80
N LYS A 306 12.93 2.58 13.66
CA LYS A 306 11.52 2.96 13.49
C LYS A 306 10.61 1.73 13.44
N PHE A 307 11.04 0.66 12.78
CA PHE A 307 10.30 -0.60 12.79
C PHE A 307 10.16 -1.16 14.21
N VAL A 308 11.27 -1.26 14.97
CA VAL A 308 11.24 -1.75 16.36
C VAL A 308 10.33 -0.88 17.22
N GLU A 309 10.35 0.44 17.04
CA GLU A 309 9.47 1.37 17.75
C GLU A 309 8.00 1.15 17.41
N ALA A 310 7.66 1.03 16.13
CA ALA A 310 6.29 0.77 15.69
C ALA A 310 5.78 -0.59 16.21
N ALA A 311 6.60 -1.63 16.12
CA ALA A 311 6.30 -2.94 16.65
C ALA A 311 6.07 -2.92 18.17
N TYR A 312 6.96 -2.26 18.94
CA TYR A 312 6.80 -2.10 20.37
C TYR A 312 5.51 -1.38 20.75
N LYS A 313 5.22 -0.25 20.10
CA LYS A 313 4.00 0.54 20.35
C LYS A 313 2.74 -0.27 20.03
N SER A 314 2.73 -0.95 18.88
CA SER A 314 1.61 -1.81 18.47
C SER A 314 1.32 -2.91 19.50
N LEU A 315 2.36 -3.62 19.95
CA LEU A 315 2.23 -4.73 20.88
C LEU A 315 1.90 -4.27 22.31
N SER A 316 2.41 -3.11 22.72
CA SER A 316 2.10 -2.52 24.04
C SER A 316 0.64 -2.07 24.15
N GLN A 317 0.03 -1.61 23.06
CA GLN A 317 -1.38 -1.24 23.03
C GLN A 317 -2.29 -2.48 23.10
N SER A 318 -1.89 -3.57 22.44
CA SER A 318 -2.65 -4.84 22.44
C SER A 318 -2.64 -5.53 23.81
N ALA A 319 -1.61 -5.31 24.64
CA ALA A 319 -1.51 -5.89 25.97
C ALA A 319 -2.38 -5.18 27.03
N LYS A 320 -2.96 -4.02 26.71
CA LYS A 320 -3.82 -3.23 27.62
C LYS A 320 -5.31 -3.47 27.37
N LYS A 321 -5.67 -4.18 26.31
CA LYS A 321 -7.04 -4.62 26.01
C LYS A 321 -7.27 -6.05 26.48
#